data_12136b386cf70115d7bf71980eb7d39e
#
_entry.id   12136b386cf70115d7bf71980eb7d39e
#
_cell.length_a   1.000
_cell.length_b   1.000
_cell.length_c   1.000
_cell.angle_alpha   90.00
_cell.angle_beta   90.00
_cell.angle_gamma   90.00
#
_symmetry.space_group_name_H-M   'P 1'
#
loop_
_entity.id
_entity.type
_entity.pdbx_description
1 polymer ?
#
loop_
_entity_poly.entity_id
_entity_poly.type
_entity_poly.pdbx_seq_one_letter_code
_entity_poly.pdbx_strand_id
1 'polypeptide(L)'
;MTRMPFKLGASTRTTPDHEQGEDRTAQIGPLVMEQPLWPRTLPEPHEVDRLFAQVFALVGEGIAGATHALLAGDRDAAKELVKRDEVIDKLIGQISTTVQQQLVHGETSSDERREFVAILRMLPDMERNGDLAEHIARRAARGLGAEMSARSRGLVERMGEVATTIWRETADAFAERSAEAATSIDDLDDELDDLHVTLTAELVAGTMPLPVAIELAMVARFYERFGDHAVNLARRMATLVVGGPEPVSAGAD
;
A
#
# COMPACT_ATOMS: atom_id res chain seq x y z
N MET A 1 -14.19 -64.40 -1.07
CA MET A 1 -14.07 -64.89 0.31
C MET A 1 -13.74 -63.68 1.16
N THR A 2 -14.47 -63.13 2.08
CA THR A 2 -15.69 -63.40 2.80
C THR A 2 -16.13 -62.04 3.35
N ARG A 3 -17.31 -61.61 3.05
CA ARG A 3 -17.93 -60.40 3.66
C ARG A 3 -18.39 -60.74 5.05
N MET A 4 -18.15 -59.83 6.01
CA MET A 4 -18.90 -59.81 7.26
C MET A 4 -19.69 -58.51 7.40
N PRO A 5 -20.92 -58.57 7.88
CA PRO A 5 -21.81 -57.42 7.94
C PRO A 5 -21.76 -56.73 9.30
N PHE A 6 -21.87 -55.38 9.27
CA PHE A 6 -22.00 -54.59 10.49
C PHE A 6 -23.49 -54.44 10.86
N LYS A 7 -23.83 -54.82 12.09
CA LYS A 7 -25.18 -54.79 12.64
C LYS A 7 -25.59 -53.37 13.04
N LEU A 8 -26.77 -52.95 12.58
CA LEU A 8 -27.53 -51.82 13.11
C LEU A 8 -28.07 -52.14 14.49
N GLY A 9 -27.71 -51.36 15.49
CA GLY A 9 -28.33 -51.31 16.79
C GLY A 9 -29.38 -50.20 16.81
N ALA A 10 -30.65 -50.55 16.91
CA ALA A 10 -31.74 -49.62 17.17
C ALA A 10 -31.67 -49.18 18.66
N SER A 11 -31.72 -47.85 18.90
CA SER A 11 -32.03 -47.33 20.22
C SER A 11 -33.17 -46.33 20.13
N THR A 12 -34.12 -46.55 20.99
CA THR A 12 -35.45 -46.02 21.15
C THR A 12 -35.47 -44.51 21.38
N ARG A 13 -36.45 -43.85 20.72
CA ARG A 13 -36.85 -42.48 20.96
C ARG A 13 -37.44 -42.32 22.35
N THR A 14 -36.96 -41.31 23.05
CA THR A 14 -37.75 -40.65 24.10
C THR A 14 -37.77 -39.16 23.77
N THR A 15 -38.93 -38.62 23.52
CA THR A 15 -39.20 -37.20 23.41
C THR A 15 -39.24 -36.57 24.79
N PRO A 16 -38.67 -35.40 25.00
CA PRO A 16 -39.19 -34.48 26.01
C PRO A 16 -39.79 -33.23 25.38
N ASP A 17 -40.75 -32.76 26.11
CA ASP A 17 -41.73 -31.71 25.93
C ASP A 17 -41.23 -30.39 25.40
N HIS A 18 -42.22 -29.72 24.73
CA HIS A 18 -42.26 -28.31 24.41
C HIS A 18 -41.88 -27.43 25.61
N GLU A 19 -40.74 -26.72 25.51
CA GLU A 19 -40.54 -25.48 26.25
C GLU A 19 -40.26 -24.34 25.26
N GLN A 20 -40.92 -23.26 25.57
CA GLN A 20 -41.13 -22.02 24.83
C GLN A 20 -39.82 -21.45 24.27
N GLY A 21 -39.80 -21.21 22.97
CA GLY A 21 -38.76 -20.44 22.29
C GLY A 21 -38.81 -18.99 22.74
N GLU A 22 -37.88 -18.58 23.60
CA GLU A 22 -37.55 -17.19 23.74
C GLU A 22 -36.82 -16.74 22.47
N ASP A 23 -37.49 -15.86 21.77
CA ASP A 23 -36.99 -15.09 20.62
C ASP A 23 -35.79 -14.23 21.10
N ARG A 24 -34.60 -14.79 20.99
CA ARG A 24 -33.34 -14.04 21.12
C ARG A 24 -33.02 -13.39 19.79
N THR A 25 -33.86 -12.49 19.31
CA THR A 25 -33.42 -11.39 18.47
C THR A 25 -32.49 -10.55 19.31
N ALA A 26 -31.20 -10.89 19.24
CA ALA A 26 -30.16 -10.02 19.76
C ALA A 26 -30.34 -8.65 19.08
N GLN A 27 -30.89 -7.71 19.85
CA GLN A 27 -30.84 -6.30 19.52
C GLN A 27 -29.34 -5.95 19.38
N ILE A 28 -28.87 -5.89 18.15
CA ILE A 28 -27.63 -5.18 17.84
C ILE A 28 -27.95 -3.73 18.17
N GLY A 29 -27.59 -3.31 19.38
CA GLY A 29 -27.64 -1.91 19.77
C GLY A 29 -26.85 -1.10 18.76
N PRO A 30 -27.12 0.22 18.64
CA PRO A 30 -26.35 1.05 17.73
C PRO A 30 -24.88 0.85 18.04
N LEU A 31 -24.08 0.56 17.01
CA LEU A 31 -22.63 0.56 17.09
C LEU A 31 -22.24 1.90 17.72
N VAL A 32 -21.93 1.87 19.01
CA VAL A 32 -21.29 2.99 19.67
C VAL A 32 -19.96 3.12 18.92
N MET A 33 -19.81 4.18 18.16
CA MET A 33 -18.54 4.54 17.55
C MET A 33 -17.55 4.65 18.71
N GLU A 34 -16.84 3.55 18.97
CA GLU A 34 -15.72 3.58 19.89
C GLU A 34 -14.78 4.66 19.38
N GLN A 35 -14.30 5.49 20.32
CA GLN A 35 -13.37 6.56 19.98
C GLN A 35 -12.21 5.96 19.19
N PRO A 36 -11.72 6.64 18.14
CA PRO A 36 -10.62 6.13 17.36
C PRO A 36 -9.47 5.75 18.26
N LEU A 37 -8.96 4.54 18.13
CA LEU A 37 -7.82 4.00 18.91
C LEU A 37 -6.55 4.83 18.75
N TRP A 38 -6.55 5.71 17.76
CA TRP A 38 -5.47 6.65 17.51
C TRP A 38 -5.75 7.98 18.22
N PRO A 39 -4.89 8.45 19.11
CA PRO A 39 -5.09 9.74 19.77
C PRO A 39 -5.06 10.87 18.73
N ARG A 40 -6.14 11.64 18.63
CA ARG A 40 -6.31 12.76 17.68
C ARG A 40 -5.39 13.96 17.94
N THR A 41 -4.76 14.00 19.10
CA THR A 41 -3.85 15.08 19.49
C THR A 41 -2.66 14.47 20.20
N LEU A 42 -1.58 14.24 19.43
CA LEU A 42 -0.28 14.05 20.05
C LEU A 42 0.27 15.41 20.47
N PRO A 43 0.80 15.55 21.70
CA PRO A 43 1.66 16.68 22.02
C PRO A 43 2.93 16.52 21.19
N GLU A 44 3.32 17.50 20.40
CA GLU A 44 4.51 17.51 19.53
C GLU A 44 4.65 16.22 18.67
N PRO A 45 4.82 16.30 17.37
CA PRO A 45 4.99 15.10 16.54
C PRO A 45 6.11 14.24 17.12
N HIS A 46 5.80 12.99 17.44
CA HIS A 46 6.85 12.05 17.85
C HIS A 46 7.96 12.03 16.80
N GLU A 47 9.18 11.77 17.20
CA GLU A 47 10.31 11.68 16.27
C GLU A 47 10.00 10.74 15.10
N VAL A 48 9.28 9.65 15.37
CA VAL A 48 8.80 8.70 14.37
C VAL A 48 7.89 9.36 13.34
N ASP A 49 6.89 10.17 13.75
CA ASP A 49 5.98 10.86 12.82
C ASP A 49 6.72 11.83 11.89
N ARG A 50 7.73 12.53 12.42
CA ARG A 50 8.57 13.42 11.61
C ARG A 50 9.39 12.64 10.58
N LEU A 51 9.98 11.52 10.99
CA LEU A 51 10.74 10.66 10.08
C LEU A 51 9.83 10.06 9.01
N PHE A 52 8.62 9.64 9.39
CA PHE A 52 7.60 9.16 8.45
C PHE A 52 7.22 10.22 7.43
N ALA A 53 6.90 11.44 7.87
CA ALA A 53 6.60 12.57 6.99
C ALA A 53 7.75 12.88 6.02
N GLN A 54 9.00 12.75 6.47
CA GLN A 54 10.17 12.91 5.61
C GLN A 54 10.25 11.82 4.54
N VAL A 55 9.98 10.55 4.89
CA VAL A 55 9.96 9.45 3.91
C VAL A 55 8.83 9.66 2.90
N PHE A 56 7.63 10.04 3.35
CA PHE A 56 6.52 10.37 2.45
C PHE A 56 6.89 11.48 1.46
N ALA A 57 7.51 12.55 1.95
CA ALA A 57 7.94 13.66 1.09
C ALA A 57 8.99 13.21 0.06
N LEU A 58 10.02 12.47 0.48
CA LEU A 58 11.11 12.03 -0.39
C LEU A 58 10.64 11.03 -1.46
N VAL A 59 9.78 10.08 -1.10
CA VAL A 59 9.20 9.13 -2.07
C VAL A 59 8.28 9.87 -3.05
N GLY A 60 7.45 10.80 -2.57
CA GLY A 60 6.60 11.64 -3.43
C GLY A 60 7.40 12.51 -4.41
N GLU A 61 8.47 13.16 -3.94
CA GLU A 61 9.40 13.88 -4.80
C GLU A 61 10.12 12.93 -5.76
N GLY A 62 10.44 11.71 -5.31
CA GLY A 62 11.08 10.67 -6.11
C GLY A 62 10.24 10.26 -7.30
N ILE A 63 8.97 9.87 -7.08
CA ILE A 63 8.08 9.42 -8.16
C ILE A 63 7.75 10.54 -9.14
N ALA A 64 7.42 11.74 -8.65
CA ALA A 64 7.14 12.91 -9.49
C ALA A 64 8.37 13.33 -10.29
N GLY A 65 9.54 13.39 -9.65
CA GLY A 65 10.80 13.75 -10.29
C GLY A 65 11.25 12.71 -11.31
N ALA A 66 11.12 11.41 -11.02
CA ALA A 66 11.46 10.34 -11.96
C ALA A 66 10.57 10.37 -13.21
N THR A 67 9.27 10.62 -13.04
CA THR A 67 8.33 10.82 -14.14
C THR A 67 8.74 12.01 -14.98
N HIS A 68 8.98 13.16 -14.35
CA HIS A 68 9.39 14.37 -15.06
C HIS A 68 10.71 14.18 -15.84
N ALA A 69 11.72 13.60 -15.18
CA ALA A 69 13.02 13.35 -15.81
C ALA A 69 12.90 12.37 -17.01
N LEU A 70 12.04 11.35 -16.89
CA LEU A 70 11.77 10.41 -17.97
C LEU A 70 11.10 11.11 -19.17
N LEU A 71 10.08 11.92 -18.91
CA LEU A 71 9.33 12.64 -19.95
C LEU A 71 10.15 13.77 -20.59
N ALA A 72 10.92 14.50 -19.81
CA ALA A 72 11.80 15.55 -20.31
C ALA A 72 13.07 15.04 -20.99
N GLY A 73 13.43 13.76 -20.76
CA GLY A 73 14.72 13.21 -21.20
C GLY A 73 15.91 13.76 -20.40
N ASP A 74 15.64 14.28 -19.17
CA ASP A 74 16.67 14.85 -18.29
C ASP A 74 17.43 13.76 -17.54
N ARG A 75 18.51 13.31 -18.15
CA ARG A 75 19.36 12.23 -17.62
C ARG A 75 20.12 12.63 -16.36
N ASP A 76 20.43 13.89 -16.19
CA ASP A 76 21.23 14.33 -15.05
C ASP A 76 20.34 14.50 -13.80
N ALA A 77 19.15 15.10 -13.95
CA ALA A 77 18.16 15.09 -12.90
C ALA A 77 17.82 13.65 -12.45
N ALA A 78 17.67 12.73 -13.41
CA ALA A 78 17.41 11.32 -13.11
C ALA A 78 18.55 10.64 -12.29
N LYS A 79 19.81 10.94 -12.60
CA LYS A 79 20.96 10.41 -11.82
C LYS A 79 20.98 10.93 -10.38
N GLU A 80 20.57 12.17 -10.16
CA GLU A 80 20.49 12.74 -8.81
C GLU A 80 19.36 12.09 -8.00
N LEU A 81 18.24 11.76 -8.63
CA LEU A 81 17.15 11.04 -7.98
C LEU A 81 17.58 9.63 -7.55
N VAL A 82 18.33 8.90 -8.39
CA VAL A 82 18.88 7.59 -8.03
C VAL A 82 19.73 7.64 -6.75
N LYS A 83 20.47 8.71 -6.52
CA LYS A 83 21.30 8.84 -5.31
C LYS A 83 20.48 9.10 -4.04
N ARG A 84 19.25 9.61 -4.18
CA ARG A 84 18.39 9.94 -3.03
C ARG A 84 17.83 8.73 -2.33
N ASP A 85 17.77 7.59 -3.01
CA ASP A 85 17.27 6.33 -2.47
C ASP A 85 18.02 5.91 -1.19
N GLU A 86 19.33 6.07 -1.14
CA GLU A 86 20.12 5.84 0.08
C GLU A 86 19.67 6.67 1.31
N VAL A 87 19.04 7.83 1.08
CA VAL A 87 18.51 8.67 2.17
C VAL A 87 17.21 8.08 2.70
N ILE A 88 16.36 7.57 1.81
CA ILE A 88 15.11 6.89 2.18
C ILE A 88 15.43 5.67 3.02
N ASP A 89 16.36 4.81 2.59
CA ASP A 89 16.79 3.61 3.32
C ASP A 89 17.29 3.94 4.73
N LYS A 90 18.11 4.98 4.85
CA LYS A 90 18.61 5.44 6.15
C LYS A 90 17.49 5.89 7.08
N LEU A 91 16.51 6.64 6.57
CA LEU A 91 15.37 7.10 7.36
C LEU A 91 14.50 5.92 7.81
N ILE A 92 14.23 4.97 6.92
CA ILE A 92 13.49 3.74 7.23
C ILE A 92 14.21 2.93 8.31
N GLY A 93 15.52 2.78 8.19
CA GLY A 93 16.35 2.13 9.21
C GLY A 93 16.30 2.86 10.57
N GLN A 94 16.30 4.19 10.57
CA GLN A 94 16.16 4.99 11.79
C GLN A 94 14.77 4.79 12.43
N ILE A 95 13.69 4.86 11.64
CA ILE A 95 12.33 4.61 12.14
C ILE A 95 12.25 3.22 12.77
N SER A 96 12.71 2.19 12.05
CA SER A 96 12.70 0.81 12.53
C SER A 96 13.44 0.67 13.87
N THR A 97 14.63 1.25 13.97
CA THR A 97 15.45 1.20 15.20
C THR A 97 14.76 1.93 16.36
N THR A 98 14.26 3.15 16.12
CA THR A 98 13.56 3.95 17.13
C THR A 98 12.33 3.23 17.67
N VAL A 99 11.49 2.69 16.76
CA VAL A 99 10.27 1.96 17.14
C VAL A 99 10.60 0.68 17.92
N GLN A 100 11.60 -0.08 17.48
CA GLN A 100 12.04 -1.29 18.20
C GLN A 100 12.55 -0.95 19.61
N GLN A 101 13.33 0.12 19.78
CA GLN A 101 13.79 0.57 21.07
C GLN A 101 12.64 0.96 22.00
N GLN A 102 11.63 1.66 21.49
CA GLN A 102 10.43 2.01 22.26
C GLN A 102 9.63 0.78 22.67
N LEU A 103 9.47 -0.19 21.79
CA LEU A 103 8.76 -1.44 22.10
C LEU A 103 9.47 -2.30 23.16
N VAL A 104 10.81 -2.28 23.18
CA VAL A 104 11.61 -3.14 24.09
C VAL A 104 11.87 -2.46 25.42
N HIS A 105 12.14 -1.17 25.42
CA HIS A 105 12.66 -0.44 26.59
C HIS A 105 11.76 0.73 27.03
N GLY A 106 10.78 1.13 26.22
CA GLY A 106 9.91 2.26 26.52
C GLY A 106 8.75 1.91 27.47
N GLU A 107 8.33 2.88 28.26
CA GLU A 107 7.08 2.82 29.01
C GLU A 107 5.92 3.19 28.07
N THR A 108 5.50 2.24 27.22
CA THR A 108 4.48 2.45 26.19
C THR A 108 3.12 1.87 26.61
N SER A 109 2.06 2.60 26.31
CA SER A 109 0.68 2.13 26.46
C SER A 109 0.35 1.01 25.47
N SER A 110 -0.79 0.35 25.66
CA SER A 110 -1.25 -0.68 24.71
C SER A 110 -1.54 -0.11 23.33
N ASP A 111 -1.98 1.14 23.23
CA ASP A 111 -2.32 1.80 21.99
C ASP A 111 -1.06 2.21 21.24
N GLU A 112 -0.08 2.80 21.91
CA GLU A 112 1.23 3.10 21.32
C GLU A 112 1.93 1.84 20.80
N ARG A 113 1.84 0.73 21.52
CA ARG A 113 2.41 -0.54 21.04
C ARG A 113 1.73 -1.03 19.76
N ARG A 114 0.40 -0.90 19.63
CA ARG A 114 -0.31 -1.24 18.40
C ARG A 114 0.13 -0.35 17.25
N GLU A 115 0.23 0.94 17.50
CA GLU A 115 0.74 1.91 16.53
C GLU A 115 2.16 1.56 16.06
N PHE A 116 3.09 1.31 16.97
CA PHE A 116 4.46 0.94 16.64
C PHE A 116 4.55 -0.36 15.83
N VAL A 117 3.75 -1.37 16.17
CA VAL A 117 3.68 -2.61 15.37
C VAL A 117 3.18 -2.33 13.95
N ALA A 118 2.17 -1.48 13.79
CA ALA A 118 1.67 -1.13 12.47
C ALA A 118 2.68 -0.29 11.68
N ILE A 119 3.37 0.64 12.31
CA ILE A 119 4.47 1.39 11.69
C ILE A 119 5.51 0.42 11.13
N LEU A 120 5.99 -0.55 11.93
CA LEU A 120 6.96 -1.55 11.46
C LEU A 120 6.46 -2.36 10.25
N ARG A 121 5.15 -2.60 10.17
CA ARG A 121 4.54 -3.31 9.03
C ARG A 121 4.36 -2.43 7.79
N MET A 122 4.32 -1.12 7.95
CA MET A 122 4.25 -0.16 6.84
C MET A 122 5.61 0.10 6.19
N LEU A 123 6.70 0.03 6.95
CA LEU A 123 8.04 0.35 6.45
C LEU A 123 8.44 -0.40 5.17
N PRO A 124 8.17 -1.73 5.01
CA PRO A 124 8.53 -2.42 3.78
C PRO A 124 7.82 -1.91 2.53
N ASP A 125 6.57 -1.45 2.65
CA ASP A 125 5.84 -0.89 1.51
C ASP A 125 6.34 0.52 1.16
N MET A 126 6.77 1.30 2.16
CA MET A 126 7.41 2.60 1.94
C MET A 126 8.78 2.46 1.26
N GLU A 127 9.62 1.52 1.70
CA GLU A 127 10.91 1.19 1.08
C GLU A 127 10.74 0.80 -0.38
N ARG A 128 9.82 -0.15 -0.65
CA ARG A 128 9.53 -0.59 -2.03
C ARG A 128 9.05 0.54 -2.93
N ASN A 129 8.28 1.49 -2.42
CA ASN A 129 7.87 2.64 -3.22
C ASN A 129 9.04 3.59 -3.53
N GLY A 130 10.00 3.74 -2.63
CA GLY A 130 11.28 4.38 -2.90
C GLY A 130 12.03 3.69 -4.03
N ASP A 131 12.22 2.38 -3.90
CA ASP A 131 12.87 1.52 -4.92
C ASP A 131 12.20 1.64 -6.30
N LEU A 132 10.85 1.65 -6.36
CA LEU A 132 10.12 1.74 -7.63
C LEU A 132 10.34 3.10 -8.29
N ALA A 133 10.34 4.19 -7.54
CA ALA A 133 10.66 5.52 -8.04
C ALA A 133 12.11 5.58 -8.56
N GLU A 134 13.06 4.99 -7.83
CA GLU A 134 14.45 4.86 -8.26
C GLU A 134 14.60 4.04 -9.54
N HIS A 135 13.87 2.93 -9.68
CA HIS A 135 13.87 2.10 -10.86
C HIS A 135 13.39 2.86 -12.11
N ILE A 136 12.41 3.75 -11.98
CA ILE A 136 11.97 4.64 -13.07
C ILE A 136 13.07 5.66 -13.37
N ALA A 137 13.66 6.29 -12.34
CA ALA A 137 14.75 7.24 -12.51
C ALA A 137 15.98 6.63 -13.21
N ARG A 138 16.36 5.39 -12.88
CA ARG A 138 17.44 4.65 -13.56
C ARG A 138 17.20 4.49 -15.06
N ARG A 139 15.94 4.28 -15.48
CA ARG A 139 15.56 4.20 -16.90
C ARG A 139 15.61 5.55 -17.59
N ALA A 140 15.15 6.59 -16.92
CA ALA A 140 15.30 7.96 -17.39
C ALA A 140 16.78 8.32 -17.59
N ALA A 141 17.64 8.00 -16.63
CA ALA A 141 19.09 8.23 -16.72
C ALA A 141 19.76 7.51 -17.89
N ARG A 142 19.23 6.35 -18.33
CA ARG A 142 19.69 5.64 -19.54
C ARG A 142 19.14 6.23 -20.83
N GLY A 143 18.20 7.17 -20.78
CA GLY A 143 17.65 7.90 -21.92
C GLY A 143 16.41 7.26 -22.53
N LEU A 144 15.70 6.41 -21.82
CA LEU A 144 14.48 5.74 -22.29
C LEU A 144 13.43 6.76 -22.80
N GLY A 145 13.33 7.93 -22.18
CA GLY A 145 12.38 8.96 -22.57
C GLY A 145 12.50 9.44 -24.03
N ALA A 146 13.70 9.41 -24.62
CA ALA A 146 13.91 9.81 -26.00
C ALA A 146 13.33 8.82 -27.02
N GLU A 147 13.13 7.58 -26.62
CA GLU A 147 12.68 6.47 -27.47
C GLU A 147 11.14 6.28 -27.44
N MET A 148 10.43 7.04 -26.60
CA MET A 148 8.99 6.91 -26.41
C MET A 148 8.20 7.52 -27.57
N SER A 149 7.12 6.84 -28.01
CA SER A 149 6.10 7.42 -28.87
C SER A 149 5.34 8.53 -28.15
N ALA A 150 4.69 9.41 -28.91
CA ALA A 150 3.84 10.46 -28.31
C ALA A 150 2.70 9.87 -27.45
N ARG A 151 2.15 8.73 -27.88
CA ARG A 151 1.08 8.04 -27.15
C ARG A 151 1.59 7.38 -25.87
N SER A 152 2.69 6.62 -25.94
CA SER A 152 3.31 6.02 -24.74
C SER A 152 3.73 7.10 -23.74
N ARG A 153 4.20 8.25 -24.21
CA ARG A 153 4.56 9.41 -23.38
C ARG A 153 3.35 9.95 -22.61
N GLY A 154 2.21 10.16 -23.27
CA GLY A 154 0.99 10.62 -22.60
C GLY A 154 0.44 9.62 -21.58
N LEU A 155 0.54 8.32 -21.87
CA LEU A 155 0.16 7.29 -20.91
C LEU A 155 1.06 7.28 -19.67
N VAL A 156 2.37 7.34 -19.85
CA VAL A 156 3.34 7.43 -18.73
C VAL A 156 3.16 8.71 -17.93
N GLU A 157 2.88 9.84 -18.59
CA GLU A 157 2.56 11.09 -17.90
C GLU A 157 1.35 10.92 -16.97
N ARG A 158 0.26 10.33 -17.50
CA ARG A 158 -0.94 10.09 -16.69
C ARG A 158 -0.68 9.11 -15.55
N MET A 159 0.07 8.03 -15.77
CA MET A 159 0.46 7.10 -14.70
C MET A 159 1.25 7.81 -13.60
N GLY A 160 2.18 8.68 -13.96
CA GLY A 160 2.94 9.47 -12.98
C GLY A 160 2.10 10.45 -12.18
N GLU A 161 1.10 11.11 -12.82
CA GLU A 161 0.14 11.99 -12.14
C GLU A 161 -0.71 11.21 -11.12
N VAL A 162 -1.27 10.07 -11.55
CA VAL A 162 -2.11 9.21 -10.70
C VAL A 162 -1.29 8.67 -9.53
N ALA A 163 -0.11 8.10 -9.77
CA ALA A 163 0.77 7.57 -8.72
C ALA A 163 1.17 8.66 -7.70
N THR A 164 1.49 9.88 -8.18
CA THR A 164 1.80 11.01 -7.29
C THR A 164 0.59 11.42 -6.46
N THR A 165 -0.62 11.37 -7.04
CA THR A 165 -1.87 11.69 -6.34
C THR A 165 -2.18 10.65 -5.27
N ILE A 166 -2.12 9.36 -5.61
CA ILE A 166 -2.30 8.24 -4.65
C ILE A 166 -1.35 8.41 -3.45
N TRP A 167 -0.08 8.69 -3.73
CA TRP A 167 0.92 8.82 -2.68
C TRP A 167 0.65 10.00 -1.76
N ARG A 168 0.25 11.14 -2.32
CA ARG A 168 -0.12 12.32 -1.54
C ARG A 168 -1.33 12.05 -0.66
N GLU A 169 -2.39 11.45 -1.19
CA GLU A 169 -3.58 11.10 -0.41
C GLU A 169 -3.27 10.09 0.69
N THR A 170 -2.35 9.15 0.43
CA THR A 170 -1.84 8.22 1.45
C THR A 170 -1.09 8.96 2.56
N ALA A 171 -0.26 9.94 2.21
CA ALA A 171 0.46 10.77 3.18
C ALA A 171 -0.50 11.64 4.01
N ASP A 172 -1.50 12.24 3.37
CA ASP A 172 -2.53 13.05 4.02
C ASP A 172 -3.37 12.18 4.99
N ALA A 173 -3.79 10.98 4.54
CA ALA A 173 -4.48 10.01 5.40
C ALA A 173 -3.66 9.63 6.63
N PHE A 174 -2.35 9.47 6.49
CA PHE A 174 -1.45 9.23 7.62
C PHE A 174 -1.41 10.43 8.57
N ALA A 175 -1.24 11.64 8.05
CA ALA A 175 -1.14 12.85 8.86
C ALA A 175 -2.46 13.17 9.60
N GLU A 176 -3.59 12.96 8.94
CA GLU A 176 -4.93 13.25 9.48
C GLU A 176 -5.51 12.10 10.30
N ARG A 177 -4.84 10.93 10.32
CA ARG A 177 -5.36 9.73 10.97
C ARG A 177 -6.75 9.34 10.44
N SER A 178 -6.96 9.48 9.14
CA SER A 178 -8.25 9.26 8.50
C SER A 178 -8.37 7.86 7.91
N ALA A 179 -9.47 7.17 8.25
CA ALA A 179 -9.82 5.90 7.60
C ALA A 179 -10.60 6.09 6.29
N GLU A 180 -11.14 7.29 6.06
CA GLU A 180 -12.05 7.57 4.94
C GLU A 180 -11.29 7.69 3.60
N ALA A 181 -10.02 8.07 3.66
CA ALA A 181 -9.18 8.25 2.46
C ALA A 181 -8.93 6.93 1.68
N ALA A 182 -9.11 5.77 2.31
CA ALA A 182 -8.84 4.49 1.66
C ALA A 182 -9.70 4.23 0.41
N THR A 183 -10.94 4.76 0.37
CA THR A 183 -11.84 4.55 -0.77
C THR A 183 -11.43 5.35 -2.01
N SER A 184 -11.00 6.61 -1.84
CA SER A 184 -10.53 7.43 -2.97
C SER A 184 -9.22 6.90 -3.54
N ILE A 185 -8.40 6.29 -2.71
CA ILE A 185 -7.14 5.66 -3.11
C ILE A 185 -7.40 4.40 -3.94
N ASP A 186 -8.38 3.58 -3.57
CA ASP A 186 -8.78 2.40 -4.36
C ASP A 186 -9.26 2.79 -5.77
N ASP A 187 -10.07 3.85 -5.93
CA ASP A 187 -10.54 4.33 -7.24
C ASP A 187 -9.37 4.83 -8.13
N LEU A 188 -8.37 5.47 -7.54
CA LEU A 188 -7.18 5.91 -8.26
C LEU A 188 -6.27 4.74 -8.64
N ASP A 189 -6.20 3.72 -7.84
CA ASP A 189 -5.44 2.49 -8.12
C ASP A 189 -6.05 1.74 -9.31
N ASP A 190 -7.39 1.62 -9.37
CA ASP A 190 -8.11 1.06 -10.51
C ASP A 190 -7.78 1.83 -11.82
N GLU A 191 -7.66 3.18 -11.75
CA GLU A 191 -7.23 3.98 -12.91
C GLU A 191 -5.79 3.64 -13.31
N LEU A 192 -4.90 3.42 -12.36
CA LEU A 192 -3.50 3.10 -12.63
C LEU A 192 -3.36 1.71 -13.29
N ASP A 193 -4.17 0.76 -12.87
CA ASP A 193 -4.26 -0.57 -13.47
C ASP A 193 -4.75 -0.50 -14.92
N ASP A 194 -5.79 0.27 -15.19
CA ASP A 194 -6.32 0.49 -16.54
C ASP A 194 -5.27 1.14 -17.46
N LEU A 195 -4.49 2.08 -16.94
CA LEU A 195 -3.39 2.70 -17.66
C LEU A 195 -2.26 1.71 -17.94
N HIS A 196 -1.93 0.82 -16.99
CA HIS A 196 -0.96 -0.26 -17.18
C HIS A 196 -1.39 -1.20 -18.31
N VAL A 197 -2.66 -1.65 -18.31
CA VAL A 197 -3.21 -2.48 -19.39
C VAL A 197 -3.16 -1.76 -20.73
N THR A 198 -3.55 -0.48 -20.76
CA THR A 198 -3.57 0.34 -21.98
C THR A 198 -2.17 0.54 -22.56
N LEU A 199 -1.18 0.86 -21.72
CA LEU A 199 0.21 1.02 -22.17
C LEU A 199 0.77 -0.31 -22.67
N THR A 200 0.50 -1.41 -21.97
CA THR A 200 0.93 -2.74 -22.40
C THR A 200 0.34 -3.11 -23.79
N ALA A 201 -0.94 -2.84 -24.02
CA ALA A 201 -1.58 -3.06 -25.30
C ALA A 201 -0.97 -2.20 -26.42
N GLU A 202 -0.65 -0.92 -26.13
CA GLU A 202 0.06 -0.02 -27.06
C GLU A 202 1.44 -0.56 -27.43
N LEU A 203 2.18 -1.08 -26.47
CA LEU A 203 3.53 -1.64 -26.71
C LEU A 203 3.48 -2.89 -27.57
N VAL A 204 2.48 -3.76 -27.37
CA VAL A 204 2.29 -5.00 -28.15
C VAL A 204 1.87 -4.69 -29.59
N ALA A 205 1.00 -3.71 -29.80
CA ALA A 205 0.50 -3.31 -31.11
C ALA A 205 1.47 -2.39 -31.88
N GLY A 206 2.43 -1.80 -31.18
CA GLY A 206 3.32 -0.76 -31.72
C GLY A 206 4.46 -1.30 -32.59
N THR A 207 5.14 -0.35 -33.21
CA THR A 207 6.34 -0.59 -34.03
C THR A 207 7.65 -0.25 -33.31
N MET A 208 7.57 -0.07 -32.00
CA MET A 208 8.70 0.30 -31.15
C MET A 208 9.75 -0.83 -31.12
N PRO A 209 11.05 -0.51 -31.05
CA PRO A 209 12.08 -1.54 -30.89
C PRO A 209 11.81 -2.39 -29.63
N LEU A 210 11.90 -3.70 -29.75
CA LEU A 210 11.59 -4.62 -28.64
C LEU A 210 12.31 -4.29 -27.31
N PRO A 211 13.60 -3.91 -27.28
CA PRO A 211 14.26 -3.52 -26.02
C PRO A 211 13.60 -2.32 -25.35
N VAL A 212 13.14 -1.33 -26.14
CA VAL A 212 12.46 -0.15 -25.63
C VAL A 212 11.07 -0.52 -25.09
N ALA A 213 10.33 -1.35 -25.83
CA ALA A 213 9.02 -1.82 -25.40
C ALA A 213 9.09 -2.58 -24.06
N ILE A 214 10.11 -3.45 -23.88
CA ILE A 214 10.33 -4.16 -22.62
C ILE A 214 10.60 -3.19 -21.46
N GLU A 215 11.47 -2.19 -21.66
CA GLU A 215 11.79 -1.21 -20.61
C GLU A 215 10.57 -0.36 -20.25
N LEU A 216 9.72 0.01 -21.21
CA LEU A 216 8.48 0.72 -20.96
C LEU A 216 7.41 -0.15 -20.27
N ALA A 217 7.32 -1.44 -20.62
CA ALA A 217 6.46 -2.37 -19.89
C ALA A 217 6.88 -2.50 -18.43
N MET A 218 8.18 -2.50 -18.14
CA MET A 218 8.69 -2.47 -16.77
C MET A 218 8.35 -1.16 -16.05
N VAL A 219 8.43 -0.01 -16.74
CA VAL A 219 8.00 1.28 -16.16
C VAL A 219 6.52 1.25 -15.82
N ALA A 220 5.67 0.75 -16.70
CA ALA A 220 4.24 0.59 -16.44
C ALA A 220 3.99 -0.28 -15.19
N ARG A 221 4.68 -1.42 -15.09
CA ARG A 221 4.58 -2.31 -13.93
C ARG A 221 5.07 -1.66 -12.63
N PHE A 222 6.07 -0.76 -12.70
CA PHE A 222 6.52 -0.06 -11.50
C PHE A 222 5.49 0.94 -10.97
N TYR A 223 4.79 1.65 -11.86
CA TYR A 223 3.71 2.54 -11.44
C TYR A 223 2.55 1.76 -10.82
N GLU A 224 2.11 0.67 -11.45
CA GLU A 224 1.04 -0.18 -10.93
C GLU A 224 1.42 -0.72 -9.54
N ARG A 225 2.62 -1.28 -9.36
CA ARG A 225 3.05 -1.75 -8.05
C ARG A 225 3.21 -0.63 -7.02
N PHE A 226 3.51 0.57 -7.46
CA PHE A 226 3.58 1.74 -6.58
C PHE A 226 2.19 2.06 -6.00
N GLY A 227 1.13 1.98 -6.82
CA GLY A 227 -0.26 2.09 -6.40
C GLY A 227 -0.63 0.99 -5.39
N ASP A 228 -0.42 -0.27 -5.74
CA ASP A 228 -0.65 -1.44 -4.86
C ASP A 228 -0.08 -1.24 -3.44
N HIS A 229 1.18 -0.79 -3.34
CA HIS A 229 1.81 -0.57 -2.04
C HIS A 229 1.20 0.62 -1.29
N ALA A 230 0.81 1.68 -2.00
CA ALA A 230 0.15 2.83 -1.38
C ALA A 230 -1.24 2.47 -0.84
N VAL A 231 -2.01 1.67 -1.59
CA VAL A 231 -3.30 1.09 -1.13
C VAL A 231 -3.09 0.24 0.12
N ASN A 232 -2.06 -0.61 0.13
CA ASN A 232 -1.74 -1.43 1.31
C ASN A 232 -1.42 -0.57 2.54
N LEU A 233 -0.67 0.53 2.37
CA LEU A 233 -0.41 1.50 3.43
C LEU A 233 -1.70 2.12 3.96
N ALA A 234 -2.57 2.61 3.06
CA ALA A 234 -3.84 3.23 3.42
C ALA A 234 -4.77 2.26 4.17
N ARG A 235 -4.88 1.02 3.71
CA ARG A 235 -5.69 -0.02 4.37
C ARG A 235 -5.16 -0.36 5.76
N ARG A 236 -3.85 -0.42 5.96
CA ARG A 236 -3.25 -0.64 7.29
C ARG A 236 -3.51 0.51 8.23
N MET A 237 -3.42 1.76 7.74
CA MET A 237 -3.78 2.94 8.53
C MET A 237 -5.25 2.92 8.93
N ALA A 238 -6.15 2.62 8.00
CA ALA A 238 -7.58 2.51 8.29
C ALA A 238 -7.87 1.47 9.39
N THR A 239 -7.18 0.31 9.34
CA THR A 239 -7.33 -0.74 10.37
C THR A 239 -6.89 -0.26 11.75
N LEU A 240 -5.85 0.57 11.85
CA LEU A 240 -5.43 1.17 13.11
C LEU A 240 -6.46 2.12 13.69
N VAL A 241 -7.09 2.93 12.83
CA VAL A 241 -8.10 3.90 13.25
C VAL A 241 -9.36 3.20 13.77
N VAL A 242 -9.78 2.10 13.13
CA VAL A 242 -11.04 1.40 13.42
C VAL A 242 -10.88 0.32 14.51
N GLY A 243 -9.65 -0.10 14.83
CA GLY A 243 -9.40 -1.12 15.86
C GLY A 243 -9.82 -2.55 15.48
N GLY A 244 -10.00 -2.81 14.20
CA GLY A 244 -10.38 -4.12 13.66
C GLY A 244 -9.19 -5.08 13.44
N PRO A 245 -9.44 -6.39 13.18
CA PRO A 245 -8.40 -7.30 12.74
C PRO A 245 -7.89 -6.87 11.36
N GLU A 246 -6.59 -6.98 11.17
CA GLU A 246 -5.93 -6.63 9.90
C GLU A 246 -6.51 -7.45 8.72
N PRO A 247 -6.79 -6.83 7.58
CA PRO A 247 -7.15 -7.59 6.39
C PRO A 247 -5.96 -8.46 5.99
N VAL A 248 -6.24 -9.75 5.76
CA VAL A 248 -5.23 -10.67 5.20
C VAL A 248 -4.88 -10.16 3.82
N SER A 249 -3.63 -9.77 3.60
CA SER A 249 -3.17 -9.38 2.27
C SER A 249 -3.50 -10.51 1.29
N ALA A 250 -4.36 -10.25 0.32
CA ALA A 250 -4.48 -11.13 -0.82
C ALA A 250 -3.11 -11.13 -1.49
N GLY A 251 -2.43 -12.29 -1.46
CA GLY A 251 -1.12 -12.42 -2.06
C GLY A 251 -1.21 -12.00 -3.52
N ALA A 252 -0.37 -11.06 -3.91
CA ALA A 252 -0.16 -10.77 -5.31
C ALA A 252 0.56 -11.98 -5.92
N ASP A 253 -0.20 -12.78 -6.69
CA ASP A 253 0.31 -13.84 -7.58
C ASP A 253 1.00 -13.23 -8.81
#